data_1b4b66416f7bc23bea3f70e90f8d5c50
#
_entry.id   1b4b66416f7bc23bea3f70e90f8d5c50
#
_cell.length_a   1.000
_cell.length_b   1.000
_cell.length_c   1.000
_cell.angle_alpha   90.00
_cell.angle_beta   90.00
_cell.angle_gamma   90.00
#
_symmetry.space_group_name_H-M   'P 1'
#
loop_
_entity.id
_entity.type
_entity.pdbx_description
1 polymer ?
#
loop_
_entity_poly.entity_id
_entity_poly.type
_entity_poly.pdbx_seq_one_letter_code
_entity_poly.pdbx_strand_id
1 'polypeptide(L)'
;MKKQKNVFADLHTHSTASDGLLTPTQLVESAQEKGLSVLAITDHDTVGGLAEAFQAAQRSGIKLVPGIELSCGWQSRDASVHVLGLYIDEKAPALQKLLNEQRDQRFHRALKMVDLLAGLGLDVGELKERFEKSPEKVLGRPHIARFLQERGYVKDFQGAFEKYLSRGKPAYVPKDHVLPEVGIEVIHAAGGLAVVAHPGLTSDWADVWSHISGFKWDGIETYYSEHTPSDVKKFAQLANQNDLVSTGGSDYHGEYGKHADRLGNYGLTQELYFDLVSKCAAKGFDIT
;
A
#
# COMPACT_ATOMS: atom_id res chain seq x y z
N MET A 1 17.18 -5.21 -2.46
CA MET A 1 18.25 -4.22 -2.16
C MET A 1 19.11 -4.71 -0.99
N LYS A 2 20.39 -4.31 -0.85
CA LYS A 2 21.09 -4.48 0.43
C LYS A 2 20.48 -3.49 1.42
N LYS A 3 20.37 -3.90 2.72
CA LYS A 3 19.93 -3.00 3.80
C LYS A 3 20.69 -1.68 3.72
N GLN A 4 19.97 -0.57 3.75
CA GLN A 4 20.56 0.75 3.74
C GLN A 4 21.09 1.08 5.15
N LYS A 5 22.23 1.75 5.22
CA LYS A 5 22.67 2.36 6.49
C LYS A 5 22.05 3.76 6.57
N ASN A 6 21.51 4.12 7.74
CA ASN A 6 20.96 5.45 8.02
C ASN A 6 19.73 5.80 7.16
N VAL A 7 18.72 4.95 7.16
CA VAL A 7 17.40 5.30 6.62
C VAL A 7 16.81 6.42 7.50
N PHE A 8 16.42 7.51 6.86
CA PHE A 8 15.85 8.69 7.51
C PHE A 8 14.33 8.73 7.39
N ALA A 9 13.82 8.35 6.23
CA ALA A 9 12.38 8.33 5.94
C ALA A 9 11.95 7.00 5.32
N ASP A 10 10.84 6.46 5.80
CA ASP A 10 10.12 5.34 5.19
C ASP A 10 8.75 5.83 4.75
N LEU A 11 8.55 5.92 3.43
CA LEU A 11 7.33 6.52 2.85
C LEU A 11 6.31 5.48 2.35
N HIS A 12 6.47 4.21 2.76
CA HIS A 12 5.55 3.13 2.37
C HIS A 12 5.48 2.07 3.47
N THR A 13 4.44 2.14 4.30
CA THR A 13 4.19 1.18 5.38
C THR A 13 2.70 0.95 5.63
N HIS A 14 2.37 -0.23 6.17
CA HIS A 14 0.99 -0.68 6.39
C HIS A 14 0.73 -1.00 7.85
N SER A 15 -0.47 -0.65 8.31
CA SER A 15 -0.95 -0.91 9.65
C SER A 15 -2.12 -1.91 9.67
N THR A 16 -2.64 -2.20 10.87
CA THR A 16 -3.86 -3.00 11.02
C THR A 16 -5.13 -2.31 10.49
N ALA A 17 -5.05 -1.07 10.02
CA ALA A 17 -6.17 -0.44 9.33
C ALA A 17 -6.39 -1.06 7.93
N SER A 18 -5.37 -1.68 7.34
CA SER A 18 -5.48 -2.50 6.13
C SER A 18 -5.07 -3.95 6.41
N ASP A 19 -3.87 -4.34 6.06
CA ASP A 19 -3.39 -5.73 6.14
C ASP A 19 -2.05 -5.88 6.86
N GLY A 20 -1.53 -4.80 7.42
CA GLY A 20 -0.40 -4.84 8.34
C GLY A 20 -0.71 -5.55 9.67
N LEU A 21 0.31 -5.82 10.46
CA LEU A 21 0.19 -6.55 11.72
C LEU A 21 0.30 -5.64 12.96
N LEU A 22 0.89 -4.46 12.82
CA LEU A 22 1.02 -3.50 13.90
C LEU A 22 -0.13 -2.50 13.83
N THR A 23 -0.66 -2.10 15.01
CA THR A 23 -1.57 -0.95 15.04
C THR A 23 -0.84 0.31 14.57
N PRO A 24 -1.55 1.36 14.12
CA PRO A 24 -0.90 2.61 13.75
C PRO A 24 0.04 3.16 14.83
N THR A 25 -0.36 3.07 16.11
CA THR A 25 0.47 3.46 17.25
C THR A 25 1.75 2.62 17.33
N GLN A 26 1.62 1.29 17.29
CA GLN A 26 2.77 0.39 17.37
C GLN A 26 3.73 0.58 16.19
N LEU A 27 3.20 0.86 15.00
CA LEU A 27 4.01 1.10 13.81
C LEU A 27 4.85 2.39 13.95
N VAL A 28 4.26 3.48 14.45
CA VAL A 28 4.96 4.73 14.72
C VAL A 28 6.04 4.53 15.80
N GLU A 29 5.72 3.85 16.91
CA GLU A 29 6.67 3.54 17.98
C GLU A 29 7.83 2.68 17.48
N SER A 30 7.54 1.64 16.72
CA SER A 30 8.58 0.79 16.09
C SER A 30 9.46 1.57 15.11
N ALA A 31 8.90 2.50 14.35
CA ALA A 31 9.67 3.36 13.44
C ALA A 31 10.62 4.28 14.22
N GLN A 32 10.16 4.85 15.33
CA GLN A 32 11.00 5.65 16.23
C GLN A 32 12.14 4.82 16.83
N GLU A 33 11.85 3.62 17.33
CA GLU A 33 12.87 2.70 17.88
C GLU A 33 13.93 2.30 16.84
N LYS A 34 13.54 2.22 15.55
CA LYS A 34 14.46 1.98 14.43
C LYS A 34 15.24 3.22 13.99
N GLY A 35 15.00 4.37 14.60
CA GLY A 35 15.71 5.63 14.32
C GLY A 35 15.22 6.38 13.10
N LEU A 36 14.01 6.10 12.61
CA LEU A 36 13.39 6.87 11.54
C LEU A 36 12.96 8.25 12.06
N SER A 37 13.16 9.27 11.25
CA SER A 37 12.72 10.63 11.51
C SER A 37 11.38 10.96 10.83
N VAL A 38 11.09 10.26 9.72
CA VAL A 38 9.88 10.44 8.92
C VAL A 38 9.27 9.07 8.61
N LEU A 39 7.95 8.96 8.79
CA LEU A 39 7.19 7.76 8.46
C LEU A 39 5.94 8.15 7.66
N ALA A 40 5.63 7.47 6.56
CA ALA A 40 4.31 7.50 5.97
C ALA A 40 3.54 6.22 6.34
N ILE A 41 2.27 6.37 6.70
CA ILE A 41 1.32 5.26 6.74
C ILE A 41 0.49 5.33 5.47
N THR A 42 0.55 4.26 4.68
CA THR A 42 -0.02 4.16 3.34
C THR A 42 -0.92 2.93 3.21
N ASP A 43 -1.80 2.74 4.17
CA ASP A 43 -2.72 1.60 4.22
C ASP A 43 -3.51 1.43 2.90
N HIS A 44 -3.71 0.17 2.49
CA HIS A 44 -4.43 -0.15 1.26
C HIS A 44 -5.88 0.31 1.27
N ASP A 45 -6.22 1.22 0.36
CA ASP A 45 -7.56 1.74 0.09
C ASP A 45 -8.29 2.26 1.35
N THR A 46 -7.54 2.78 2.34
CA THR A 46 -8.09 3.38 3.56
C THR A 46 -7.14 4.41 4.17
N VAL A 47 -7.71 5.41 4.82
CA VAL A 47 -7.01 6.38 5.67
C VAL A 47 -7.38 6.21 7.14
N GLY A 48 -8.04 5.11 7.49
CA GLY A 48 -8.61 4.88 8.83
C GLY A 48 -7.58 4.81 9.97
N GLY A 49 -6.31 4.51 9.65
CA GLY A 49 -5.21 4.47 10.62
C GLY A 49 -4.58 5.83 10.94
N LEU A 50 -4.78 6.84 10.09
CA LEU A 50 -4.04 8.10 10.18
C LEU A 50 -4.31 8.89 11.47
N ALA A 51 -5.56 8.95 11.94
CA ALA A 51 -5.90 9.70 13.16
C ALA A 51 -5.17 9.15 14.39
N GLU A 52 -5.10 7.82 14.55
CA GLU A 52 -4.35 7.16 15.62
C GLU A 52 -2.84 7.39 15.46
N ALA A 53 -2.33 7.28 14.23
CA ALA A 53 -0.93 7.48 13.91
C ALA A 53 -0.46 8.92 14.21
N PHE A 54 -1.27 9.94 13.91
CA PHE A 54 -0.97 11.34 14.23
C PHE A 54 -0.80 11.54 15.74
N GLN A 55 -1.67 10.94 16.56
CA GLN A 55 -1.56 11.03 18.01
C GLN A 55 -0.27 10.35 18.52
N ALA A 56 0.11 9.22 17.95
CA ALA A 56 1.35 8.53 18.28
C ALA A 56 2.58 9.34 17.86
N ALA A 57 2.57 9.88 16.65
CA ALA A 57 3.66 10.69 16.10
C ALA A 57 3.94 11.96 16.92
N GLN A 58 2.89 12.64 17.40
CA GLN A 58 3.03 13.79 18.30
C GLN A 58 3.76 13.43 19.61
N ARG A 59 3.54 12.22 20.14
CA ARG A 59 4.21 11.75 21.36
C ARG A 59 5.64 11.33 21.14
N SER A 60 5.93 10.72 19.98
CA SER A 60 7.25 10.17 19.65
C SER A 60 8.21 11.17 18.99
N GLY A 61 7.69 12.29 18.50
CA GLY A 61 8.49 13.30 17.78
C GLY A 61 8.88 12.90 16.35
N ILE A 62 8.32 11.79 15.82
CA ILE A 62 8.50 11.40 14.42
C ILE A 62 7.59 12.26 13.51
N LYS A 63 8.08 12.69 12.35
CA LYS A 63 7.24 13.37 11.36
C LYS A 63 6.38 12.32 10.65
N LEU A 64 5.05 12.40 10.82
CA LEU A 64 4.12 11.56 10.08
C LEU A 64 3.74 12.22 8.76
N VAL A 65 3.84 11.45 7.68
CA VAL A 65 3.33 11.79 6.35
C VAL A 65 2.00 11.07 6.17
N PRO A 66 0.87 11.79 6.05
CA PRO A 66 -0.40 11.15 5.72
C PRO A 66 -0.36 10.59 4.31
N GLY A 67 -0.65 9.30 4.19
CA GLY A 67 -0.60 8.61 2.92
C GLY A 67 -1.70 7.59 2.74
N ILE A 68 -1.73 7.02 1.56
CA ILE A 68 -2.61 5.92 1.16
C ILE A 68 -1.95 5.14 0.02
N GLU A 69 -2.22 3.84 -0.08
CA GLU A 69 -1.91 3.06 -1.26
C GLU A 69 -3.20 2.61 -1.95
N LEU A 70 -3.52 3.23 -3.09
CA LEU A 70 -4.68 2.87 -3.89
C LEU A 70 -4.37 1.66 -4.78
N SER A 71 -5.17 0.61 -4.65
CA SER A 71 -5.10 -0.57 -5.52
C SER A 71 -5.79 -0.28 -6.85
N CYS A 72 -5.04 0.13 -7.86
CA CYS A 72 -5.54 0.44 -9.20
C CYS A 72 -5.28 -0.70 -10.20
N GLY A 73 -5.95 -0.66 -11.35
CA GLY A 73 -5.77 -1.65 -12.40
C GLY A 73 -6.79 -1.51 -13.53
N TRP A 74 -6.76 -2.46 -14.46
CA TRP A 74 -7.69 -2.52 -15.59
C TRP A 74 -8.42 -3.85 -15.61
N GLN A 75 -9.74 -3.84 -15.88
CA GLN A 75 -10.53 -5.07 -16.03
C GLN A 75 -10.09 -5.92 -17.22
N SER A 76 -9.59 -5.28 -18.28
CA SER A 76 -9.16 -5.93 -19.52
C SER A 76 -7.76 -6.54 -19.45
N ARG A 77 -6.97 -6.23 -18.42
CA ARG A 77 -5.59 -6.67 -18.25
C ARG A 77 -5.42 -7.30 -16.88
N ASP A 78 -4.56 -8.32 -16.82
CA ASP A 78 -4.17 -8.96 -15.56
C ASP A 78 -3.08 -8.18 -14.81
N ALA A 79 -2.94 -6.90 -15.11
CA ALA A 79 -1.98 -6.00 -14.51
C ALA A 79 -2.66 -5.09 -13.47
N SER A 80 -2.12 -5.06 -12.28
CA SER A 80 -2.44 -4.08 -11.25
C SER A 80 -1.29 -3.09 -11.11
N VAL A 81 -1.63 -1.84 -10.87
CA VAL A 81 -0.69 -0.78 -10.52
C VAL A 81 -1.15 -0.20 -9.20
N HIS A 82 -0.27 -0.16 -8.23
CA HIS A 82 -0.56 0.55 -7.00
C HIS A 82 -0.11 2.01 -7.11
N VAL A 83 -0.93 2.90 -6.58
CA VAL A 83 -0.68 4.34 -6.58
C VAL A 83 -0.57 4.81 -5.14
N LEU A 84 0.64 5.20 -4.72
CA LEU A 84 0.81 5.87 -3.44
C LEU A 84 0.32 7.30 -3.55
N GLY A 85 -0.54 7.71 -2.63
CA GLY A 85 -0.84 9.11 -2.35
C GLY A 85 -0.05 9.53 -1.12
N LEU A 86 0.85 10.49 -1.24
CA LEU A 86 1.63 11.01 -0.12
C LEU A 86 1.25 12.46 0.16
N TYR A 87 1.29 12.90 1.42
CA TYR A 87 0.92 14.25 1.86
C TYR A 87 -0.52 14.63 1.55
N ILE A 88 -1.43 13.66 1.62
CA ILE A 88 -2.86 13.85 1.32
C ILE A 88 -3.61 14.54 2.47
N ASP A 89 -4.65 15.31 2.14
CA ASP A 89 -5.72 15.62 3.10
C ASP A 89 -6.66 14.40 3.18
N GLU A 90 -6.58 13.68 4.29
CA GLU A 90 -7.40 12.49 4.52
C GLU A 90 -8.91 12.78 4.56
N LYS A 91 -9.31 14.05 4.72
CA LYS A 91 -10.72 14.49 4.76
C LYS A 91 -11.23 14.98 3.41
N ALA A 92 -10.38 15.04 2.38
CA ALA A 92 -10.77 15.51 1.06
C ALA A 92 -12.02 14.77 0.54
N PRO A 93 -13.10 15.47 0.13
CA PRO A 93 -14.37 14.83 -0.22
C PRO A 93 -14.28 13.82 -1.35
N ALA A 94 -13.43 14.08 -2.37
CA ALA A 94 -13.24 13.18 -3.50
C ALA A 94 -12.59 11.87 -3.05
N LEU A 95 -11.59 11.94 -2.16
CA LEU A 95 -10.92 10.78 -1.59
C LEU A 95 -11.89 9.96 -0.74
N GLN A 96 -12.62 10.59 0.17
CA GLN A 96 -13.58 9.90 1.04
C GLN A 96 -14.69 9.22 0.24
N LYS A 97 -15.18 9.83 -0.84
CA LYS A 97 -16.16 9.22 -1.74
C LYS A 97 -15.61 7.95 -2.37
N LEU A 98 -14.42 8.02 -2.98
CA LEU A 98 -13.77 6.87 -3.61
C LEU A 98 -13.56 5.72 -2.61
N LEU A 99 -13.05 6.02 -1.41
CA LEU A 99 -12.77 5.02 -0.39
C LEU A 99 -14.04 4.31 0.11
N ASN A 100 -15.13 5.05 0.28
CA ASN A 100 -16.42 4.47 0.65
C ASN A 100 -16.92 3.50 -0.43
N GLU A 101 -16.89 3.90 -1.70
CA GLU A 101 -17.29 3.05 -2.83
C GLU A 101 -16.44 1.78 -2.91
N GLN A 102 -15.10 1.91 -2.76
CA GLN A 102 -14.20 0.75 -2.78
C GLN A 102 -14.40 -0.17 -1.58
N ARG A 103 -14.63 0.37 -0.38
CA ARG A 103 -14.91 -0.42 0.82
C ARG A 103 -16.15 -1.28 0.62
N ASP A 104 -17.22 -0.70 0.12
CA ASP A 104 -18.48 -1.41 -0.11
C ASP A 104 -18.32 -2.52 -1.16
N GLN A 105 -17.60 -2.24 -2.24
CA GLN A 105 -17.26 -3.25 -3.26
C GLN A 105 -16.41 -4.39 -2.67
N ARG A 106 -15.40 -4.06 -1.86
CA ARG A 106 -14.54 -5.05 -1.19
C ARG A 106 -15.32 -5.90 -0.20
N PHE A 107 -16.21 -5.31 0.58
CA PHE A 107 -17.08 -6.01 1.51
C PHE A 107 -17.94 -7.05 0.79
N HIS A 108 -18.67 -6.65 -0.23
CA HIS A 108 -19.52 -7.56 -1.01
C HIS A 108 -18.70 -8.65 -1.72
N ARG A 109 -17.53 -8.31 -2.24
CA ARG A 109 -16.64 -9.28 -2.85
C ARG A 109 -16.12 -10.30 -1.83
N ALA A 110 -15.72 -9.85 -0.65
CA ALA A 110 -15.23 -10.72 0.41
C ALA A 110 -16.32 -11.69 0.87
N LEU A 111 -17.55 -11.24 1.06
CA LEU A 111 -18.70 -12.11 1.39
C LEU A 111 -18.94 -13.17 0.30
N LYS A 112 -18.91 -12.78 -0.98
CA LYS A 112 -19.03 -13.75 -2.09
C LYS A 112 -17.94 -14.83 -2.05
N MET A 113 -16.71 -14.46 -1.71
CA MET A 113 -15.60 -15.42 -1.56
C MET A 113 -15.84 -16.38 -0.38
N VAL A 114 -16.34 -15.86 0.75
CA VAL A 114 -16.71 -16.67 1.92
C VAL A 114 -17.83 -17.65 1.57
N ASP A 115 -18.86 -17.20 0.85
CA ASP A 115 -19.97 -18.07 0.42
C ASP A 115 -19.47 -19.18 -0.53
N LEU A 116 -18.52 -18.89 -1.43
CA LEU A 116 -17.88 -19.91 -2.28
C LEU A 116 -17.10 -20.94 -1.45
N LEU A 117 -16.35 -20.49 -0.42
CA LEU A 117 -15.64 -21.39 0.48
C LEU A 117 -16.60 -22.29 1.27
N ALA A 118 -17.72 -21.73 1.76
CA ALA A 118 -18.79 -22.51 2.38
C ALA A 118 -19.34 -23.58 1.44
N GLY A 119 -19.58 -23.22 0.16
CA GLY A 119 -20.00 -24.17 -0.89
C GLY A 119 -19.00 -25.29 -1.18
N LEU A 120 -17.73 -25.10 -0.84
CA LEU A 120 -16.68 -26.14 -0.90
C LEU A 120 -16.62 -27.00 0.38
N GLY A 121 -17.52 -26.80 1.33
CA GLY A 121 -17.61 -27.55 2.56
C GLY A 121 -16.69 -27.08 3.69
N LEU A 122 -16.11 -25.86 3.58
CA LEU A 122 -15.33 -25.28 4.67
C LEU A 122 -16.25 -24.60 5.68
N ASP A 123 -15.97 -24.79 6.97
CA ASP A 123 -16.66 -24.05 8.04
C ASP A 123 -16.08 -22.63 8.16
N VAL A 124 -16.75 -21.68 7.50
CA VAL A 124 -16.38 -20.27 7.44
C VAL A 124 -17.43 -19.35 8.05
N GLY A 125 -18.39 -19.90 8.82
CA GLY A 125 -19.47 -19.14 9.44
C GLY A 125 -18.96 -18.04 10.35
N GLU A 126 -17.97 -18.33 11.20
CA GLU A 126 -17.32 -17.33 12.05
C GLU A 126 -16.64 -16.21 11.24
N LEU A 127 -16.01 -16.53 10.10
CA LEU A 127 -15.41 -15.51 9.23
C LEU A 127 -16.46 -14.57 8.66
N LYS A 128 -17.61 -15.12 8.23
CA LYS A 128 -18.74 -14.34 7.75
C LYS A 128 -19.25 -13.38 8.81
N GLU A 129 -19.48 -13.87 10.04
CA GLU A 129 -19.88 -13.03 11.16
C GLU A 129 -18.86 -11.93 11.51
N ARG A 130 -17.56 -12.24 11.48
CA ARG A 130 -16.50 -11.25 11.70
C ARG A 130 -16.57 -10.13 10.67
N PHE A 131 -16.83 -10.46 9.41
CA PHE A 131 -16.95 -9.46 8.34
C PHE A 131 -18.22 -8.62 8.51
N GLU A 132 -19.35 -9.23 8.77
CA GLU A 132 -20.64 -8.54 8.95
C GLU A 132 -20.65 -7.62 10.18
N LYS A 133 -19.88 -7.94 11.23
CA LYS A 133 -19.73 -7.11 12.43
C LYS A 133 -18.76 -5.93 12.26
N SER A 134 -18.02 -5.87 11.18
CA SER A 134 -16.99 -4.81 10.93
C SER A 134 -17.03 -4.35 9.48
N PRO A 135 -18.17 -3.83 8.97
CA PRO A 135 -18.31 -3.42 7.58
C PRO A 135 -17.46 -2.19 7.24
N GLU A 136 -17.00 -1.45 8.26
CA GLU A 136 -16.10 -0.30 8.12
C GLU A 136 -14.66 -0.68 7.78
N LYS A 137 -14.28 -1.96 7.97
CA LYS A 137 -12.92 -2.42 7.68
C LYS A 137 -12.73 -2.73 6.20
N VAL A 138 -11.52 -2.49 5.74
CA VAL A 138 -11.10 -2.88 4.39
C VAL A 138 -10.82 -4.38 4.36
N LEU A 139 -11.79 -5.15 3.89
CA LEU A 139 -11.71 -6.60 3.83
C LEU A 139 -11.09 -7.06 2.50
N GLY A 140 -10.25 -8.09 2.56
CA GLY A 140 -9.59 -8.63 1.39
C GLY A 140 -9.15 -10.08 1.53
N ARG A 141 -8.59 -10.62 0.46
CA ARG A 141 -8.03 -11.98 0.43
C ARG A 141 -7.05 -12.28 1.56
N PRO A 142 -6.18 -11.35 2.00
CA PRO A 142 -5.29 -11.60 3.13
C PRO A 142 -6.02 -12.00 4.41
N HIS A 143 -7.14 -11.36 4.72
CA HIS A 143 -7.96 -11.70 5.90
C HIS A 143 -8.55 -13.11 5.80
N ILE A 144 -9.03 -13.49 4.62
CA ILE A 144 -9.54 -14.85 4.35
C ILE A 144 -8.39 -15.86 4.45
N ALA A 145 -7.23 -15.56 3.86
CA ALA A 145 -6.07 -16.45 3.88
C ALA A 145 -5.57 -16.74 5.31
N ARG A 146 -5.49 -15.71 6.16
CA ARG A 146 -5.13 -15.86 7.57
C ARG A 146 -6.13 -16.75 8.31
N PHE A 147 -7.42 -16.54 8.12
CA PHE A 147 -8.46 -17.38 8.73
C PHE A 147 -8.34 -18.85 8.28
N LEU A 148 -8.13 -19.10 6.99
CA LEU A 148 -7.98 -20.47 6.48
C LEU A 148 -6.72 -21.15 7.07
N GLN A 149 -5.65 -20.42 7.27
CA GLN A 149 -4.44 -20.92 7.94
C GLN A 149 -4.69 -21.19 9.42
N GLU A 150 -5.29 -20.25 10.16
CA GLU A 150 -5.62 -20.39 11.59
C GLU A 150 -6.51 -21.62 11.85
N ARG A 151 -7.40 -21.93 10.92
CA ARG A 151 -8.31 -23.09 11.01
C ARG A 151 -7.70 -24.40 10.48
N GLY A 152 -6.45 -24.38 9.98
CA GLY A 152 -5.77 -25.55 9.46
C GLY A 152 -6.29 -26.05 8.11
N TYR A 153 -7.09 -25.26 7.38
CA TYR A 153 -7.54 -25.59 6.02
C TYR A 153 -6.43 -25.55 4.99
N VAL A 154 -5.38 -24.80 5.29
CA VAL A 154 -4.15 -24.67 4.53
C VAL A 154 -2.94 -24.69 5.46
N LYS A 155 -1.79 -25.10 4.93
CA LYS A 155 -0.55 -25.20 5.71
C LYS A 155 0.00 -23.83 6.11
N ASP A 156 -0.08 -22.88 5.18
CA ASP A 156 0.47 -21.53 5.33
C ASP A 156 -0.38 -20.53 4.54
N PHE A 157 -0.05 -19.25 4.72
CA PHE A 157 -0.73 -18.13 4.08
C PHE A 157 -0.75 -18.24 2.55
N GLN A 158 0.38 -18.63 1.94
CA GLN A 158 0.51 -18.77 0.50
C GLN A 158 -0.35 -19.93 -0.04
N GLY A 159 -0.46 -21.03 0.72
CA GLY A 159 -1.31 -22.16 0.38
C GLY A 159 -2.79 -21.82 0.24
N ALA A 160 -3.28 -20.77 0.93
CA ALA A 160 -4.64 -20.30 0.76
C ALA A 160 -4.86 -19.69 -0.64
N PHE A 161 -3.90 -18.94 -1.14
CA PHE A 161 -3.95 -18.37 -2.49
C PHE A 161 -3.85 -19.45 -3.56
N GLU A 162 -2.92 -20.38 -3.42
CA GLU A 162 -2.70 -21.48 -4.38
C GLU A 162 -3.89 -22.40 -4.47
N LYS A 163 -4.56 -22.67 -3.36
CA LYS A 163 -5.67 -23.62 -3.30
C LYS A 163 -7.03 -22.99 -3.61
N TYR A 164 -7.30 -21.76 -3.13
CA TYR A 164 -8.63 -21.18 -3.12
C TYR A 164 -8.77 -19.78 -3.73
N LEU A 165 -7.80 -18.85 -3.50
CA LEU A 165 -8.04 -17.41 -3.59
C LEU A 165 -7.41 -16.73 -4.81
N SER A 166 -6.46 -17.37 -5.51
CA SER A 166 -5.86 -16.83 -6.73
C SER A 166 -6.80 -16.97 -7.92
N ARG A 167 -6.54 -16.19 -8.98
CA ARG A 167 -7.29 -16.29 -10.24
C ARG A 167 -7.36 -17.74 -10.74
N GLY A 168 -8.55 -18.15 -11.20
CA GLY A 168 -8.83 -19.50 -11.63
C GLY A 168 -9.02 -20.53 -10.50
N LYS A 169 -8.96 -20.11 -9.24
CA LYS A 169 -9.22 -20.97 -8.08
C LYS A 169 -10.69 -20.88 -7.64
N PRO A 170 -11.20 -21.92 -6.95
CA PRO A 170 -12.64 -22.10 -6.75
C PRO A 170 -13.33 -21.01 -5.93
N ALA A 171 -12.61 -20.29 -5.06
CA ALA A 171 -13.17 -19.16 -4.30
C ALA A 171 -12.69 -17.81 -4.80
N TYR A 172 -12.15 -17.72 -6.01
CA TYR A 172 -11.76 -16.44 -6.59
C TYR A 172 -12.97 -15.65 -7.08
N VAL A 173 -13.06 -14.40 -6.67
CA VAL A 173 -13.99 -13.41 -7.21
C VAL A 173 -13.17 -12.27 -7.82
N PRO A 174 -13.38 -11.86 -9.07
CA PRO A 174 -12.70 -10.72 -9.68
C PRO A 174 -12.87 -9.46 -8.83
N LYS A 175 -11.86 -8.58 -8.84
CA LYS A 175 -11.91 -7.25 -8.23
C LYS A 175 -12.34 -6.25 -9.30
N ASP A 176 -13.28 -5.37 -8.95
CA ASP A 176 -13.46 -4.14 -9.68
C ASP A 176 -12.28 -3.21 -9.35
N HIS A 177 -11.64 -2.68 -10.38
CA HIS A 177 -10.45 -1.86 -10.23
C HIS A 177 -10.79 -0.39 -10.42
N VAL A 178 -10.24 0.47 -9.58
CA VAL A 178 -10.12 1.89 -9.88
C VAL A 178 -9.08 2.04 -10.98
N LEU A 179 -9.37 2.81 -12.01
CA LEU A 179 -8.39 3.12 -13.02
C LEU A 179 -7.28 3.99 -12.42
N PRO A 180 -6.01 3.77 -12.78
CA PRO A 180 -4.90 4.57 -12.25
C PRO A 180 -5.09 6.07 -12.43
N GLU A 181 -5.64 6.51 -13.58
CA GLU A 181 -5.98 7.92 -13.84
C GLU A 181 -6.92 8.50 -12.78
N VAL A 182 -7.99 7.76 -12.43
CA VAL A 182 -8.95 8.17 -11.39
C VAL A 182 -8.27 8.25 -10.02
N GLY A 183 -7.41 7.28 -9.70
CA GLY A 183 -6.62 7.29 -8.46
C GLY A 183 -5.73 8.52 -8.35
N ILE A 184 -5.02 8.87 -9.42
CA ILE A 184 -4.17 10.06 -9.51
C ILE A 184 -4.99 11.34 -9.32
N GLU A 185 -6.11 11.48 -10.04
CA GLU A 185 -6.99 12.66 -9.93
C GLU A 185 -7.51 12.85 -8.51
N VAL A 186 -7.88 11.76 -7.82
CA VAL A 186 -8.38 11.82 -6.44
C VAL A 186 -7.26 12.18 -5.46
N ILE A 187 -6.04 11.67 -5.65
CA ILE A 187 -4.88 12.05 -4.83
C ILE A 187 -4.56 13.53 -5.03
N HIS A 188 -4.55 14.04 -6.26
CA HIS A 188 -4.35 15.48 -6.52
C HIS A 188 -5.47 16.34 -5.93
N ALA A 189 -6.73 15.90 -6.00
CA ALA A 189 -7.84 16.60 -5.37
C ALA A 189 -7.74 16.62 -3.84
N ALA A 190 -6.96 15.70 -3.25
CA ALA A 190 -6.60 15.67 -1.84
C ALA A 190 -5.30 16.46 -1.54
N GLY A 191 -4.74 17.19 -2.50
CA GLY A 191 -3.50 17.98 -2.34
C GLY A 191 -2.21 17.14 -2.28
N GLY A 192 -2.30 15.83 -2.50
CA GLY A 192 -1.20 14.89 -2.37
C GLY A 192 -0.38 14.69 -3.64
N LEU A 193 0.72 13.96 -3.48
CA LEU A 193 1.59 13.47 -4.56
C LEU A 193 1.14 12.09 -5.01
N ALA A 194 0.91 11.90 -6.31
CA ALA A 194 0.60 10.62 -6.91
C ALA A 194 1.89 9.92 -7.38
N VAL A 195 2.24 8.81 -6.73
CA VAL A 195 3.49 8.09 -6.92
C VAL A 195 3.22 6.66 -7.39
N VAL A 196 3.94 6.20 -8.41
CA VAL A 196 3.92 4.79 -8.82
C VAL A 196 4.59 3.95 -7.74
N ALA A 197 3.86 3.03 -7.11
CA ALA A 197 4.36 2.14 -6.08
C ALA A 197 5.14 0.96 -6.69
N HIS A 198 6.21 0.54 -6.04
CA HIS A 198 7.04 -0.66 -6.27
C HIS A 198 7.03 -1.20 -7.72
N PRO A 199 7.41 -0.40 -8.74
CA PRO A 199 7.32 -0.76 -10.16
C PRO A 199 8.09 -2.03 -10.53
N GLY A 200 9.09 -2.41 -9.74
CA GLY A 200 9.87 -3.64 -9.93
C GLY A 200 9.10 -4.92 -9.65
N LEU A 201 7.97 -4.86 -8.96
CA LEU A 201 7.08 -6.01 -8.72
C LEU A 201 6.03 -6.18 -9.83
N THR A 202 5.87 -5.18 -10.69
CA THR A 202 4.90 -5.23 -11.79
C THR A 202 5.47 -6.08 -12.92
N SER A 203 4.80 -7.19 -13.22
CA SER A 203 5.14 -8.00 -14.40
C SER A 203 4.96 -7.16 -15.68
N ASP A 204 5.85 -7.38 -16.63
CA ASP A 204 5.85 -6.65 -17.90
C ASP A 204 5.83 -5.13 -17.75
N TRP A 205 6.65 -4.62 -16.80
CA TRP A 205 6.72 -3.19 -16.49
C TRP A 205 6.84 -2.30 -17.71
N ALA A 206 7.60 -2.69 -18.72
CA ALA A 206 7.77 -1.87 -19.92
C ALA A 206 6.45 -1.67 -20.68
N ASP A 207 5.63 -2.70 -20.78
CA ASP A 207 4.30 -2.63 -21.37
C ASP A 207 3.37 -1.77 -20.49
N VAL A 208 3.34 -2.02 -19.19
CA VAL A 208 2.54 -1.24 -18.24
C VAL A 208 2.92 0.24 -18.30
N TRP A 209 4.22 0.57 -18.25
CA TRP A 209 4.70 1.95 -18.31
C TRP A 209 4.28 2.64 -19.62
N SER A 210 4.33 1.94 -20.75
CA SER A 210 3.89 2.51 -22.04
C SER A 210 2.44 3.00 -22.03
N HIS A 211 1.59 2.43 -21.16
CA HIS A 211 0.17 2.79 -21.03
C HIS A 211 -0.07 3.88 -20.00
N ILE A 212 0.77 3.96 -18.96
CA ILE A 212 0.55 4.89 -17.84
C ILE A 212 1.48 6.11 -17.88
N SER A 213 2.51 6.10 -18.72
CA SER A 213 3.51 7.18 -18.78
C SER A 213 2.94 8.54 -19.16
N GLY A 214 1.78 8.57 -19.83
CA GLY A 214 1.07 9.81 -20.18
C GLY A 214 0.20 10.38 -19.05
N PHE A 215 0.06 9.69 -17.89
CA PHE A 215 -0.72 10.19 -16.77
C PHE A 215 0.08 11.21 -15.97
N LYS A 216 -0.61 11.99 -15.12
CA LYS A 216 -0.02 13.07 -14.33
C LYS A 216 0.64 12.54 -13.06
N TRP A 217 1.68 11.71 -13.22
CA TRP A 217 2.47 11.23 -12.10
C TRP A 217 3.35 12.35 -11.53
N ASP A 218 3.50 12.37 -10.20
CA ASP A 218 4.44 13.26 -9.52
C ASP A 218 5.72 12.54 -9.17
N GLY A 219 5.65 11.22 -8.91
CA GLY A 219 6.79 10.44 -8.47
C GLY A 219 6.73 8.97 -8.86
N ILE A 220 7.84 8.31 -8.57
CA ILE A 220 7.99 6.86 -8.71
C ILE A 220 8.80 6.31 -7.53
N GLU A 221 8.36 5.20 -6.96
CA GLU A 221 9.09 4.54 -5.89
C GLU A 221 10.33 3.86 -6.44
N THR A 222 11.46 4.49 -6.15
CA THR A 222 12.79 4.08 -6.63
C THR A 222 13.50 3.20 -5.62
N TYR A 223 13.46 3.59 -4.33
CA TYR A 223 14.22 2.95 -3.25
C TYR A 223 13.34 1.99 -2.45
N TYR A 224 12.97 0.88 -3.08
CA TYR A 224 12.06 -0.12 -2.51
C TYR A 224 12.79 -1.38 -2.04
N SER A 225 12.27 -2.05 -1.03
CA SER A 225 12.93 -3.17 -0.34
C SER A 225 13.29 -4.35 -1.26
N GLU A 226 12.49 -4.66 -2.27
CA GLU A 226 12.74 -5.77 -3.21
C GLU A 226 13.39 -5.32 -4.52
N HIS A 227 13.62 -4.02 -4.74
CA HIS A 227 14.36 -3.55 -5.91
C HIS A 227 15.82 -3.98 -5.84
N THR A 228 16.32 -4.53 -6.95
CA THR A 228 17.76 -4.76 -7.13
C THR A 228 18.49 -3.44 -7.36
N PRO A 229 19.84 -3.40 -7.23
CA PRO A 229 20.61 -2.20 -7.62
C PRO A 229 20.37 -1.77 -9.08
N SER A 230 20.07 -2.71 -9.97
CA SER A 230 19.72 -2.44 -11.36
C SER A 230 18.35 -1.73 -11.46
N ASP A 231 17.38 -2.18 -10.68
CA ASP A 231 16.04 -1.57 -10.65
C ASP A 231 16.11 -0.16 -10.09
N VAL A 232 16.84 0.06 -8.99
CA VAL A 232 17.07 1.40 -8.43
C VAL A 232 17.65 2.34 -9.48
N LYS A 233 18.69 1.90 -10.22
CA LYS A 233 19.29 2.70 -11.30
C LYS A 233 18.28 2.97 -12.41
N LYS A 234 17.53 1.96 -12.85
CA LYS A 234 16.51 2.05 -13.89
C LYS A 234 15.42 3.06 -13.52
N PHE A 235 14.86 2.95 -12.30
CA PHE A 235 13.77 3.82 -11.87
C PHE A 235 14.23 5.24 -11.53
N ALA A 236 15.45 5.42 -11.01
CA ALA A 236 16.04 6.75 -10.87
C ALA A 236 16.25 7.46 -12.23
N GLN A 237 16.70 6.72 -13.25
CA GLN A 237 16.80 7.26 -14.62
C GLN A 237 15.42 7.61 -15.18
N LEU A 238 14.43 6.73 -14.97
CA LEU A 238 13.06 6.96 -15.42
C LEU A 238 12.46 8.21 -14.76
N ALA A 239 12.67 8.37 -13.45
CA ALA A 239 12.25 9.57 -12.71
C ALA A 239 12.83 10.83 -13.34
N ASN A 240 14.14 10.87 -13.55
CA ASN A 240 14.82 12.03 -14.13
C ASN A 240 14.34 12.34 -15.57
N GLN A 241 14.08 11.32 -16.40
CA GLN A 241 13.63 11.49 -17.79
C GLN A 241 12.20 12.04 -17.89
N ASN A 242 11.37 11.80 -16.87
CA ASN A 242 9.96 12.18 -16.87
C ASN A 242 9.64 13.29 -15.86
N ASP A 243 10.66 13.95 -15.31
CA ASP A 243 10.50 14.99 -14.27
C ASP A 243 9.71 14.52 -13.04
N LEU A 244 9.92 13.27 -12.63
CA LEU A 244 9.29 12.67 -11.45
C LEU A 244 10.22 12.77 -10.24
N VAL A 245 9.64 12.85 -9.04
CA VAL A 245 10.42 12.70 -7.81
C VAL A 245 10.67 11.21 -7.54
N SER A 246 11.86 10.87 -6.99
CA SER A 246 12.14 9.53 -6.51
C SER A 246 11.72 9.40 -5.06
N THR A 247 10.84 8.44 -4.77
CA THR A 247 10.46 8.09 -3.39
C THR A 247 11.08 6.76 -2.97
N GLY A 248 10.80 6.33 -1.75
CA GLY A 248 11.22 5.02 -1.28
C GLY A 248 10.57 4.63 0.03
N GLY A 249 10.40 3.34 0.20
CA GLY A 249 9.79 2.74 1.37
C GLY A 249 10.09 1.26 1.53
N SER A 250 9.73 0.74 2.68
CA SER A 250 9.96 -0.65 3.05
C SER A 250 8.84 -1.58 2.59
N ASP A 251 7.64 -1.04 2.41
CA ASP A 251 6.40 -1.80 2.25
C ASP A 251 6.23 -2.81 3.42
N TYR A 252 6.43 -2.27 4.63
CA TYR A 252 6.41 -3.08 5.84
C TYR A 252 4.99 -3.40 6.26
N HIS A 253 4.71 -4.71 6.45
CA HIS A 253 3.42 -5.24 6.90
C HIS A 253 3.49 -5.92 8.26
N GLY A 254 4.66 -5.96 8.91
CA GLY A 254 4.86 -6.62 10.21
C GLY A 254 5.95 -7.67 10.22
N GLU A 255 6.18 -8.29 11.39
CA GLU A 255 7.40 -9.04 11.71
C GLU A 255 7.35 -10.54 11.35
N TYR A 256 6.65 -10.97 10.31
CA TYR A 256 6.64 -12.39 9.94
C TYR A 256 7.30 -12.66 8.57
N GLY A 257 8.11 -13.71 8.55
CA GLY A 257 8.77 -14.20 7.34
C GLY A 257 9.91 -13.31 6.85
N LYS A 258 10.13 -13.31 5.55
CA LYS A 258 11.23 -12.55 4.90
C LYS A 258 11.07 -11.01 4.96
N HIS A 259 9.97 -10.53 5.48
CA HIS A 259 9.64 -9.10 5.56
C HIS A 259 9.85 -8.48 6.94
N ALA A 260 10.11 -9.31 7.95
CA ALA A 260 10.24 -8.91 9.36
C ALA A 260 11.27 -7.79 9.63
N ASP A 261 12.25 -7.65 8.78
CA ASP A 261 13.39 -6.79 9.00
C ASP A 261 13.47 -5.65 7.97
N ARG A 262 12.31 -5.18 7.49
CA ARG A 262 12.26 -4.12 6.47
C ARG A 262 12.22 -2.72 7.07
N LEU A 263 11.41 -2.49 8.09
CA LEU A 263 11.25 -1.19 8.73
C LEU A 263 12.58 -0.66 9.25
N GLY A 264 12.95 0.56 8.86
CA GLY A 264 14.21 1.20 9.20
C GLY A 264 15.44 0.68 8.42
N ASN A 265 15.24 -0.30 7.50
CA ASN A 265 16.32 -0.84 6.66
C ASN A 265 16.16 -0.49 5.17
N TYR A 266 15.01 0.05 4.78
CA TYR A 266 14.71 0.49 3.42
C TYR A 266 13.93 1.80 3.46
N GLY A 267 14.14 2.65 2.45
CA GLY A 267 13.54 3.97 2.38
C GLY A 267 14.51 5.02 1.85
N LEU A 268 14.38 6.26 2.30
CA LEU A 268 15.22 7.37 1.88
C LEU A 268 16.27 7.71 2.95
N THR A 269 17.50 8.01 2.51
CA THR A 269 18.47 8.70 3.37
C THR A 269 18.03 10.15 3.59
N GLN A 270 18.62 10.82 4.57
CA GLN A 270 18.31 12.23 4.85
C GLN A 270 18.51 13.12 3.60
N GLU A 271 19.58 12.91 2.87
CA GLU A 271 19.88 13.64 1.63
C GLU A 271 18.79 13.44 0.56
N LEU A 272 18.38 12.18 0.32
CA LEU A 272 17.34 11.85 -0.65
C LEU A 272 15.97 12.40 -0.23
N TYR A 273 15.66 12.40 1.06
CA TYR A 273 14.42 12.97 1.56
C TYR A 273 14.36 14.48 1.35
N PHE A 274 15.44 15.21 1.66
CA PHE A 274 15.47 16.66 1.43
C PHE A 274 15.52 17.03 -0.06
N ASP A 275 16.14 16.22 -0.93
CA ASP A 275 16.03 16.39 -2.38
C ASP A 275 14.57 16.24 -2.85
N LEU A 276 13.86 15.22 -2.36
CA LEU A 276 12.43 15.04 -2.62
C LEU A 276 11.64 16.28 -2.18
N VAL A 277 11.81 16.73 -0.92
CA VAL A 277 11.11 17.93 -0.40
C VAL A 277 11.37 19.16 -1.25
N SER A 278 12.64 19.39 -1.62
CA SER A 278 13.04 20.53 -2.46
C SER A 278 12.38 20.49 -3.85
N LYS A 279 12.37 19.32 -4.49
CA LYS A 279 11.74 19.13 -5.80
C LYS A 279 10.22 19.31 -5.74
N CYS A 280 9.57 18.81 -4.70
CA CYS A 280 8.13 19.00 -4.49
C CYS A 280 7.78 20.49 -4.29
N ALA A 281 8.55 21.20 -3.47
CA ALA A 281 8.36 22.64 -3.28
C ALA A 281 8.54 23.43 -4.58
N ALA A 282 9.52 23.07 -5.40
CA ALA A 282 9.73 23.68 -6.73
C ALA A 282 8.54 23.45 -7.69
N LYS A 283 7.79 22.36 -7.50
CA LYS A 283 6.57 22.03 -8.25
C LYS A 283 5.29 22.61 -7.63
N GLY A 284 5.39 23.34 -6.51
CA GLY A 284 4.27 24.00 -5.84
C GLY A 284 3.50 23.13 -4.85
N PHE A 285 4.04 21.98 -4.46
CA PHE A 285 3.46 21.16 -3.39
C PHE A 285 3.91 21.67 -2.02
N ASP A 286 2.95 21.86 -1.11
CA ASP A 286 3.23 22.15 0.31
C ASP A 286 3.34 20.83 1.07
N ILE A 287 4.56 20.40 1.34
CA ILE A 287 4.88 19.14 2.03
C ILE A 287 5.71 19.34 3.30
N THR A 288 5.68 20.55 3.86
CA THR A 288 6.43 20.93 5.08
C THR A 288 5.79 20.44 6.38
#